data_c24ac1ee7ae34cd148c554e4bf482199
#
_entry.id   c24ac1ee7ae34cd148c554e4bf482199
#
_cell.length_a   1.000
_cell.length_b   1.000
_cell.length_c   1.000
_cell.angle_alpha   90.00
_cell.angle_beta   90.00
_cell.angle_gamma   90.00
#
_symmetry.space_group_name_H-M   'P 1'
#
loop_
_entity.id
_entity.type
_entity.pdbx_description
1 polymer ?
#
loop_
_entity_poly.entity_id
_entity_poly.type
_entity_poly.pdbx_seq_one_letter_code
_entity_poly.pdbx_strand_id
1 'polypeptide(L)'
;MRFEDKYAPRSFDNLIFEDAEVKQKLKYYAENRRHKHLLLYGPPGTAKTTACVVIANQRQPEGSECLDVLEASFIALDLPSQLEKIEAGWIAQQRLTGVDHPIAVLNEIDQLKVEQQQRLRAFIDKCRHGFLFMTTNNLASVDQPLRDRCECIEVKALSSRTLLDRASAIVYEELGTVDQLAIKTLMETVNGSWRDALLAVEDYTLCRK
;
A
#
# COMPACT_ATOMS: atom_id res chain seq x y z
N MET A 1 19.23 7.02 9.32
CA MET A 1 17.97 6.40 8.87
C MET A 1 16.97 7.54 8.74
N ARG A 2 16.23 7.63 7.65
CA ARG A 2 15.21 8.68 7.49
C ARG A 2 14.08 8.45 8.50
N PHE A 3 13.44 9.52 8.94
CA PHE A 3 12.34 9.46 9.92
C PHE A 3 11.18 8.60 9.41
N GLU A 4 10.83 8.74 8.14
CA GLU A 4 9.83 7.91 7.47
C GLU A 4 10.15 6.41 7.54
N ASP A 5 11.42 6.03 7.31
CA ASP A 5 11.85 4.62 7.33
C ASP A 5 11.82 4.03 8.75
N LYS A 6 12.06 4.88 9.76
CA LYS A 6 12.00 4.48 11.18
C LYS A 6 10.59 4.09 11.58
N TYR A 7 9.58 4.85 11.12
CA TYR A 7 8.18 4.69 11.50
C TYR A 7 7.31 4.01 10.45
N ALA A 8 7.92 3.53 9.36
CA ALA A 8 7.21 2.74 8.36
C ALA A 8 6.65 1.45 8.97
N PRO A 9 5.38 1.09 8.71
CA PRO A 9 4.80 -0.15 9.20
C PRO A 9 5.51 -1.35 8.56
N ARG A 10 5.98 -2.28 9.39
CA ARG A 10 6.68 -3.51 8.97
C ARG A 10 5.80 -4.74 9.06
N SER A 11 4.66 -4.66 9.72
CA SER A 11 3.68 -5.73 9.84
C SER A 11 2.28 -5.19 9.60
N PHE A 12 1.34 -6.08 9.29
CA PHE A 12 -0.06 -5.72 9.06
C PHE A 12 -0.69 -5.05 10.29
N ASP A 13 -0.34 -5.49 11.49
CA ASP A 13 -0.91 -4.94 12.72
C ASP A 13 -0.53 -3.48 12.95
N ASN A 14 0.61 -3.05 12.40
CA ASN A 14 1.09 -1.67 12.46
C ASN A 14 0.43 -0.74 11.43
N LEU A 15 -0.35 -1.29 10.49
CA LEU A 15 -1.13 -0.51 9.55
C LEU A 15 -2.35 0.11 10.22
N ILE A 16 -2.59 1.38 9.90
CA ILE A 16 -3.71 2.14 10.43
C ILE A 16 -4.72 2.37 9.31
N PHE A 17 -5.98 2.06 9.59
CA PHE A 17 -7.10 2.32 8.71
C PHE A 17 -8.21 3.00 9.50
N GLU A 18 -8.90 3.93 8.88
CA GLU A 18 -10.06 4.60 9.50
C GLU A 18 -11.23 3.62 9.70
N ASP A 19 -11.37 2.69 8.78
CA ASP A 19 -12.47 1.74 8.74
C ASP A 19 -12.02 0.34 9.18
N ALA A 20 -12.62 -0.15 10.26
CA ALA A 20 -12.34 -1.49 10.79
C ALA A 20 -12.71 -2.62 9.82
N GLU A 21 -13.75 -2.43 8.99
CA GLU A 21 -14.14 -3.41 7.97
C GLU A 21 -13.07 -3.53 6.88
N VAL A 22 -12.50 -2.38 6.47
CA VAL A 22 -11.38 -2.35 5.52
C VAL A 22 -10.18 -3.09 6.10
N LYS A 23 -9.82 -2.79 7.36
CA LYS A 23 -8.73 -3.51 8.05
C LYS A 23 -8.99 -5.02 8.09
N GLN A 24 -10.21 -5.44 8.40
CA GLN A 24 -10.56 -6.87 8.45
C GLN A 24 -10.50 -7.54 7.07
N LYS A 25 -10.99 -6.88 6.01
CA LYS A 25 -10.87 -7.40 4.63
C LYS A 25 -9.42 -7.58 4.20
N LEU A 26 -8.57 -6.58 4.47
CA LEU A 26 -7.15 -6.64 4.14
C LEU A 26 -6.40 -7.67 4.97
N LYS A 27 -6.83 -7.93 6.21
CA LYS A 27 -6.29 -9.00 7.04
C LYS A 27 -6.46 -10.38 6.40
N TYR A 28 -7.57 -10.63 5.73
CA TYR A 28 -7.75 -11.90 4.99
C TYR A 28 -6.73 -12.08 3.86
N TYR A 29 -6.30 -10.98 3.23
CA TYR A 29 -5.20 -11.05 2.26
C TYR A 29 -3.86 -11.35 2.94
N ALA A 30 -3.56 -10.69 4.04
CA ALA A 30 -2.33 -10.91 4.80
C ALA A 30 -2.22 -12.33 5.36
N GLU A 31 -3.35 -12.93 5.77
CA GLU A 31 -3.45 -14.31 6.25
C GLU A 31 -3.55 -15.37 5.13
N ASN A 32 -3.33 -14.99 3.88
CA ASN A 32 -3.47 -15.87 2.71
C ASN A 32 -4.85 -16.59 2.60
N ARG A 33 -5.92 -15.94 3.09
CA ARG A 33 -7.29 -16.46 3.06
C ARG A 33 -8.13 -15.90 1.90
N ARG A 34 -7.58 -14.90 1.20
CA ARG A 34 -8.21 -14.24 0.06
C ARG A 34 -7.32 -14.32 -1.16
N HIS A 35 -7.85 -14.88 -2.25
CA HIS A 35 -7.12 -15.16 -3.49
C HIS A 35 -7.76 -14.40 -4.65
N LYS A 36 -7.54 -13.08 -4.70
CA LYS A 36 -8.03 -12.18 -5.75
C LYS A 36 -7.03 -11.08 -6.02
N HIS A 37 -7.07 -10.51 -7.23
CA HIS A 37 -6.40 -9.25 -7.50
C HIS A 37 -7.02 -8.15 -6.63
N LEU A 38 -6.21 -7.28 -6.09
CA LEU A 38 -6.61 -6.21 -5.16
C LEU A 38 -6.39 -4.86 -5.82
N LEU A 39 -7.37 -3.97 -5.70
CA LEU A 39 -7.25 -2.57 -6.09
C LEU A 39 -7.61 -1.68 -4.91
N LEU A 40 -6.58 -1.06 -4.30
CA LEU A 40 -6.78 -0.06 -3.26
C LEU A 40 -6.92 1.32 -3.90
N TYR A 41 -7.99 2.03 -3.56
CA TYR A 41 -8.22 3.38 -4.05
C TYR A 41 -8.55 4.35 -2.91
N GLY A 42 -8.35 5.65 -3.15
CA GLY A 42 -8.61 6.70 -2.16
C GLY A 42 -7.58 7.82 -2.23
N PRO A 43 -7.67 8.83 -1.34
CA PRO A 43 -6.81 10.00 -1.36
C PRO A 43 -5.31 9.66 -1.30
N PRO A 44 -4.43 10.52 -1.82
CA PRO A 44 -2.98 10.35 -1.66
C PRO A 44 -2.58 10.40 -0.17
N GLY A 45 -1.45 9.80 0.17
CA GLY A 45 -0.92 9.81 1.54
C GLY A 45 -1.63 8.88 2.54
N THR A 46 -2.59 8.05 2.11
CA THR A 46 -3.33 7.10 2.98
C THR A 46 -2.66 5.73 3.10
N ALA A 47 -1.39 5.62 2.76
CA ALA A 47 -0.58 4.39 2.86
C ALA A 47 -1.06 3.19 2.03
N LYS A 48 -1.77 3.39 0.91
CA LYS A 48 -2.25 2.31 0.02
C LYS A 48 -1.12 1.40 -0.46
N THR A 49 -0.07 1.98 -1.04
CA THR A 49 1.09 1.23 -1.54
C THR A 49 1.79 0.50 -0.41
N THR A 50 1.99 1.17 0.73
CA THR A 50 2.58 0.58 1.94
C THR A 50 1.77 -0.63 2.41
N ALA A 51 0.43 -0.53 2.42
CA ALA A 51 -0.43 -1.64 2.79
C ALA A 51 -0.28 -2.83 1.82
N CYS A 52 -0.25 -2.58 0.50
CA CYS A 52 0.00 -3.63 -0.49
C CYS A 52 1.35 -4.34 -0.26
N VAL A 53 2.42 -3.57 -0.01
CA VAL A 53 3.77 -4.10 0.22
C VAL A 53 3.83 -4.91 1.52
N VAL A 54 3.29 -4.38 2.61
CA VAL A 54 3.27 -5.07 3.91
C VAL A 54 2.51 -6.40 3.82
N ILE A 55 1.34 -6.40 3.15
CA ILE A 55 0.55 -7.62 2.95
C ILE A 55 1.31 -8.62 2.07
N ALA A 56 1.94 -8.14 0.99
CA ALA A 56 2.73 -9.00 0.11
C ALA A 56 3.92 -9.64 0.86
N ASN A 57 4.65 -8.84 1.64
CA ASN A 57 5.80 -9.31 2.43
C ASN A 57 5.37 -10.30 3.52
N GLN A 58 4.25 -10.08 4.19
CA GLN A 58 3.77 -11.00 5.23
C GLN A 58 3.42 -12.39 4.68
N ARG A 59 3.16 -12.50 3.38
CA ARG A 59 2.89 -13.78 2.70
C ARG A 59 4.14 -14.48 2.20
N GLN A 60 5.29 -13.83 2.25
CA GLN A 60 6.56 -14.43 1.88
C GLN A 60 7.13 -15.29 3.01
N PRO A 61 7.97 -16.29 2.71
CA PRO A 61 8.76 -16.96 3.72
C PRO A 61 9.64 -15.98 4.49
N GLU A 62 9.95 -16.30 5.74
CA GLU A 62 10.86 -15.48 6.56
C GLU A 62 12.17 -15.18 5.82
N GLY A 63 12.55 -13.91 5.81
CA GLY A 63 13.76 -13.43 5.13
C GLY A 63 13.61 -13.14 3.65
N SER A 64 12.41 -13.33 3.06
CA SER A 64 12.12 -12.95 1.69
C SER A 64 11.25 -11.66 1.68
N GLU A 65 11.48 -10.81 0.69
CA GLU A 65 10.68 -9.60 0.49
C GLU A 65 9.94 -9.68 -0.85
N CYS A 66 8.83 -8.95 -0.95
CA CYS A 66 8.17 -8.73 -2.23
C CYS A 66 9.09 -7.90 -3.12
N LEU A 67 9.59 -8.49 -4.20
CA LEU A 67 10.59 -7.88 -5.08
C LEU A 67 9.98 -6.93 -6.11
N ASP A 68 8.69 -7.06 -6.40
CA ASP A 68 8.05 -6.39 -7.52
C ASP A 68 7.10 -5.28 -7.03
N VAL A 69 7.68 -4.12 -6.69
CA VAL A 69 6.92 -2.87 -6.52
C VAL A 69 7.22 -1.99 -7.71
N LEU A 70 6.27 -1.83 -8.61
CA LEU A 70 6.44 -1.16 -9.88
C LEU A 70 5.51 0.06 -9.98
N GLU A 71 6.09 1.19 -10.36
CA GLU A 71 5.31 2.40 -10.69
C GLU A 71 4.68 2.25 -12.09
N ALA A 72 3.38 2.48 -12.18
CA ALA A 72 2.65 2.34 -13.45
C ALA A 72 3.22 3.23 -14.55
N SER A 73 3.65 4.44 -14.22
CA SER A 73 4.32 5.36 -15.16
C SER A 73 5.60 4.77 -15.76
N PHE A 74 6.35 4.00 -14.98
CA PHE A 74 7.58 3.36 -15.42
C PHE A 74 7.29 2.14 -16.29
N ILE A 75 6.36 1.27 -15.87
CA ILE A 75 5.99 0.09 -16.66
C ILE A 75 5.24 0.44 -17.94
N ALA A 76 4.59 1.60 -18.00
CA ALA A 76 3.88 2.08 -19.18
C ALA A 76 4.78 2.21 -20.43
N LEU A 77 6.08 2.40 -20.25
CA LEU A 77 7.05 2.52 -21.34
C LEU A 77 7.18 1.22 -22.17
N ASP A 78 7.12 0.07 -21.48
CA ASP A 78 7.20 -1.26 -22.12
C ASP A 78 6.37 -2.27 -21.32
N LEU A 79 5.07 -2.02 -21.21
CA LEU A 79 4.15 -2.83 -20.41
C LEU A 79 4.18 -4.33 -20.75
N PRO A 80 4.21 -4.76 -22.05
CA PRO A 80 4.25 -6.19 -22.35
C PRO A 80 5.45 -6.90 -21.73
N SER A 81 6.65 -6.37 -21.93
CA SER A 81 7.89 -6.96 -21.37
C SER A 81 7.89 -6.98 -19.85
N GLN A 82 7.34 -5.94 -19.21
CA GLN A 82 7.25 -5.89 -17.75
C GLN A 82 6.28 -6.95 -17.20
N LEU A 83 5.13 -7.16 -17.85
CA LEU A 83 4.18 -8.20 -17.45
C LEU A 83 4.78 -9.61 -17.62
N GLU A 84 5.54 -9.86 -18.69
CA GLU A 84 6.28 -11.13 -18.87
C GLU A 84 7.31 -11.34 -17.78
N LYS A 85 8.05 -10.30 -17.37
CA LYS A 85 9.00 -10.37 -16.25
C LYS A 85 8.32 -10.66 -14.92
N ILE A 86 7.16 -10.05 -14.64
CA ILE A 86 6.36 -10.32 -13.45
C ILE A 86 5.96 -11.81 -13.43
N GLU A 87 5.43 -12.34 -14.54
CA GLU A 87 5.01 -13.74 -14.61
C GLU A 87 6.20 -14.70 -14.45
N ALA A 88 7.32 -14.42 -15.11
CA ALA A 88 8.54 -15.21 -14.97
C ALA A 88 9.08 -15.17 -13.52
N GLY A 89 9.03 -14.00 -12.87
CA GLY A 89 9.38 -13.81 -11.47
C GLY A 89 8.50 -14.65 -10.54
N TRP A 90 7.20 -14.66 -10.76
CA TRP A 90 6.26 -15.47 -9.98
C TRP A 90 6.54 -16.98 -10.11
N ILE A 91 6.78 -17.45 -11.33
CA ILE A 91 7.12 -18.85 -11.57
C ILE A 91 8.45 -19.24 -10.87
N ALA A 92 9.44 -18.35 -10.96
CA ALA A 92 10.72 -18.56 -10.28
C ALA A 92 10.54 -18.58 -8.76
N GLN A 93 9.78 -17.64 -8.20
CA GLN A 93 9.52 -17.55 -6.76
C GLN A 93 8.78 -18.77 -6.24
N GLN A 94 7.73 -19.25 -6.93
CA GLN A 94 7.02 -20.48 -6.58
C GLN A 94 7.99 -21.69 -6.51
N ARG A 95 8.89 -21.80 -7.47
CA ARG A 95 9.86 -22.90 -7.52
C ARG A 95 10.90 -22.84 -6.42
N LEU A 96 11.37 -21.65 -6.08
CA LEU A 96 12.45 -21.42 -5.13
C LEU A 96 11.96 -21.43 -3.68
N THR A 97 10.80 -20.85 -3.42
CA THR A 97 10.30 -20.60 -2.05
C THR A 97 9.07 -21.41 -1.68
N GLY A 98 8.41 -22.04 -2.65
CA GLY A 98 7.16 -22.76 -2.41
C GLY A 98 5.95 -21.86 -2.12
N VAL A 99 6.03 -20.55 -2.34
CA VAL A 99 4.90 -19.61 -2.19
C VAL A 99 3.85 -19.92 -3.24
N ASP A 100 2.63 -20.24 -2.83
CA ASP A 100 1.57 -20.65 -3.76
C ASP A 100 1.16 -19.55 -4.74
N HIS A 101 1.08 -18.31 -4.28
CA HIS A 101 0.64 -17.19 -5.11
C HIS A 101 1.44 -15.92 -4.76
N PRO A 102 2.59 -15.73 -5.41
CA PRO A 102 3.37 -14.51 -5.30
C PRO A 102 2.56 -13.27 -5.67
N ILE A 103 2.94 -12.12 -5.13
CA ILE A 103 2.27 -10.85 -5.35
C ILE A 103 3.23 -9.86 -5.98
N ALA A 104 2.78 -9.17 -7.04
CA ALA A 104 3.42 -7.97 -7.54
C ALA A 104 2.54 -6.76 -7.22
N VAL A 105 3.18 -5.65 -6.86
CA VAL A 105 2.49 -4.40 -6.51
C VAL A 105 2.66 -3.41 -7.65
N LEU A 106 1.54 -2.95 -8.22
CA LEU A 106 1.51 -1.90 -9.25
C LEU A 106 0.95 -0.62 -8.64
N ASN A 107 1.79 0.39 -8.53
CA ASN A 107 1.41 1.66 -7.92
C ASN A 107 0.87 2.64 -8.98
N GLU A 108 -0.20 3.38 -8.64
CA GLU A 108 -0.78 4.47 -9.44
C GLU A 108 -1.22 4.05 -10.85
N ILE A 109 -2.02 2.97 -10.96
CA ILE A 109 -2.49 2.45 -12.26
C ILE A 109 -3.38 3.41 -13.06
N ASP A 110 -3.89 4.46 -12.43
CA ASP A 110 -4.58 5.58 -13.10
C ASP A 110 -3.68 6.35 -14.08
N GLN A 111 -2.36 6.20 -14.00
CA GLN A 111 -1.41 6.75 -14.97
C GLN A 111 -1.31 5.93 -16.26
N LEU A 112 -1.86 4.71 -16.28
CA LEU A 112 -1.92 3.88 -17.47
C LEU A 112 -3.01 4.37 -18.43
N LYS A 113 -2.66 4.47 -19.72
CA LYS A 113 -3.64 4.74 -20.78
C LYS A 113 -4.64 3.58 -20.91
N VAL A 114 -5.80 3.85 -21.48
CA VAL A 114 -6.87 2.84 -21.67
C VAL A 114 -6.36 1.57 -22.36
N GLU A 115 -5.56 1.71 -23.40
CA GLU A 115 -4.97 0.56 -24.13
C GLU A 115 -4.05 -0.28 -23.25
N GLN A 116 -3.31 0.35 -22.34
CA GLN A 116 -2.43 -0.33 -21.39
C GLN A 116 -3.24 -1.04 -20.31
N GLN A 117 -4.32 -0.43 -19.83
CA GLN A 117 -5.25 -1.07 -18.89
C GLN A 117 -5.93 -2.29 -19.54
N GLN A 118 -6.26 -2.24 -20.85
CA GLN A 118 -6.78 -3.40 -21.58
C GLN A 118 -5.76 -4.54 -21.66
N ARG A 119 -4.47 -4.22 -21.86
CA ARG A 119 -3.39 -5.23 -21.84
C ARG A 119 -3.21 -5.82 -20.45
N LEU A 120 -3.26 -5.00 -19.40
CA LEU A 120 -3.21 -5.46 -18.00
C LEU A 120 -4.37 -6.41 -17.68
N ARG A 121 -5.58 -6.08 -18.14
CA ARG A 121 -6.76 -6.96 -18.04
C ARG A 121 -6.54 -8.29 -18.74
N ALA A 122 -6.03 -8.27 -19.98
CA ALA A 122 -5.74 -9.50 -20.71
C ALA A 122 -4.68 -10.37 -20.02
N PHE A 123 -3.71 -9.75 -19.37
CA PHE A 123 -2.73 -10.44 -18.54
C PHE A 123 -3.40 -11.10 -17.31
N ILE A 124 -4.23 -10.37 -16.58
CA ILE A 124 -4.99 -10.88 -15.41
C ILE A 124 -5.85 -12.10 -15.80
N ASP A 125 -6.50 -12.04 -16.97
CA ASP A 125 -7.37 -13.14 -17.42
C ASP A 125 -6.60 -14.43 -17.76
N LYS A 126 -5.33 -14.31 -18.16
CA LYS A 126 -4.48 -15.43 -18.57
C LYS A 126 -3.61 -15.97 -17.43
N CYS A 127 -3.12 -15.08 -16.57
CA CYS A 127 -2.15 -15.44 -15.55
C CYS A 127 -2.80 -16.24 -14.40
N ARG A 128 -2.11 -17.34 -14.00
CA ARG A 128 -2.55 -18.23 -12.92
C ARG A 128 -1.52 -18.33 -11.78
N HIS A 129 -0.38 -17.67 -11.95
CA HIS A 129 0.77 -17.90 -11.09
C HIS A 129 0.84 -16.95 -9.89
N GLY A 130 0.12 -15.84 -9.90
CA GLY A 130 0.20 -14.87 -8.82
C GLY A 130 -0.94 -13.86 -8.85
N PHE A 131 -0.87 -12.88 -7.95
CA PHE A 131 -1.84 -11.80 -7.85
C PHE A 131 -1.19 -10.43 -8.03
N LEU A 132 -1.94 -9.53 -8.65
CA LEU A 132 -1.59 -8.11 -8.70
C LEU A 132 -2.30 -7.39 -7.56
N PHE A 133 -1.55 -6.64 -6.77
CA PHE A 133 -2.05 -5.64 -5.85
C PHE A 133 -1.80 -4.27 -6.45
N MET A 134 -2.85 -3.53 -6.68
CA MET A 134 -2.81 -2.29 -7.42
C MET A 134 -3.28 -1.12 -6.57
N THR A 135 -2.77 0.05 -6.84
CA THR A 135 -3.23 1.27 -6.19
C THR A 135 -3.64 2.32 -7.20
N THR A 136 -4.59 3.17 -6.82
CA THR A 136 -4.98 4.36 -7.58
C THR A 136 -5.44 5.46 -6.64
N ASN A 137 -5.22 6.71 -7.04
CA ASN A 137 -5.81 7.85 -6.37
C ASN A 137 -7.18 8.21 -6.98
N ASN A 138 -7.48 7.72 -8.18
CA ASN A 138 -8.71 8.01 -8.89
C ASN A 138 -9.32 6.73 -9.51
N LEU A 139 -10.28 6.13 -8.80
CA LEU A 139 -10.96 4.93 -9.28
C LEU A 139 -11.70 5.15 -10.62
N ALA A 140 -12.19 6.36 -10.89
CA ALA A 140 -12.90 6.67 -12.12
C ALA A 140 -12.00 6.61 -13.37
N SER A 141 -10.69 6.78 -13.22
CA SER A 141 -9.69 6.65 -14.29
C SER A 141 -9.32 5.19 -14.62
N VAL A 142 -9.78 4.25 -13.80
CA VAL A 142 -9.54 2.81 -14.03
C VAL A 142 -10.71 2.21 -14.80
N ASP A 143 -10.39 1.51 -15.89
CA ASP A 143 -11.37 0.86 -16.78
C ASP A 143 -12.28 -0.11 -16.01
N GLN A 144 -13.60 -0.01 -16.24
CA GLN A 144 -14.59 -0.85 -15.54
C GLN A 144 -14.30 -2.34 -15.65
N PRO A 145 -13.99 -2.91 -16.85
CA PRO A 145 -13.66 -4.31 -16.98
C PRO A 145 -12.41 -4.75 -16.21
N LEU A 146 -11.46 -3.85 -15.93
CA LEU A 146 -10.32 -4.11 -15.06
C LEU A 146 -10.74 -4.13 -13.59
N ARG A 147 -11.59 -3.17 -13.18
CA ARG A 147 -12.17 -3.13 -11.81
C ARG A 147 -12.96 -4.39 -11.48
N ASP A 148 -13.74 -4.92 -12.42
CA ASP A 148 -14.57 -6.13 -12.23
C ASP A 148 -13.75 -7.40 -11.93
N ARG A 149 -12.46 -7.40 -12.29
CA ARG A 149 -11.50 -8.49 -12.01
C ARG A 149 -10.77 -8.37 -10.68
N CYS A 150 -10.97 -7.25 -10.02
CA CYS A 150 -10.29 -6.92 -8.76
C CYS A 150 -11.30 -6.85 -7.61
N GLU A 151 -10.82 -7.04 -6.41
CA GLU A 151 -11.53 -6.55 -5.24
C GLU A 151 -11.13 -5.10 -5.02
N CYS A 152 -12.06 -4.18 -5.28
CA CYS A 152 -11.83 -2.76 -5.09
C CYS A 152 -12.16 -2.37 -3.64
N ILE A 153 -11.17 -1.86 -2.91
CA ILE A 153 -11.31 -1.45 -1.51
C ILE A 153 -10.91 0.01 -1.36
N GLU A 154 -11.81 0.81 -0.81
CA GLU A 154 -11.54 2.21 -0.50
C GLU A 154 -10.70 2.35 0.77
N VAL A 155 -9.59 3.07 0.67
CA VAL A 155 -8.79 3.48 1.82
C VAL A 155 -9.03 4.96 2.07
N LYS A 156 -9.88 5.25 3.05
CA LYS A 156 -10.26 6.61 3.41
C LYS A 156 -9.11 7.39 4.04
N ALA A 157 -9.20 8.71 3.95
CA ALA A 157 -8.36 9.61 4.75
C ALA A 157 -8.56 9.32 6.24
N LEU A 158 -7.49 9.45 7.02
CA LEU A 158 -7.52 9.23 8.46
C LEU A 158 -8.15 10.45 9.17
N SER A 159 -8.98 10.20 10.17
CA SER A 159 -9.48 11.26 11.04
C SER A 159 -8.34 11.85 11.90
N SER A 160 -8.49 13.10 12.30
CA SER A 160 -7.52 13.74 13.21
C SER A 160 -7.35 12.95 14.52
N ARG A 161 -8.38 12.24 14.97
CA ARG A 161 -8.33 11.38 16.15
C ARG A 161 -7.40 10.18 15.92
N THR A 162 -7.58 9.47 14.82
CA THR A 162 -6.75 8.30 14.45
C THR A 162 -5.28 8.71 14.25
N LEU A 163 -5.05 9.87 13.63
CA LEU A 163 -3.72 10.45 13.48
C LEU A 163 -3.09 10.82 14.82
N LEU A 164 -3.87 11.40 15.75
CA LEU A 164 -3.41 11.85 17.06
C LEU A 164 -2.81 10.70 17.88
N ASP A 165 -3.48 9.56 17.95
CA ASP A 165 -3.03 8.41 18.73
C ASP A 165 -1.64 7.94 18.27
N ARG A 166 -1.44 7.83 16.97
CA ARG A 166 -0.16 7.38 16.40
C ARG A 166 0.92 8.45 16.48
N ALA A 167 0.59 9.71 16.19
CA ALA A 167 1.51 10.83 16.32
C ALA A 167 2.01 10.99 17.75
N SER A 168 1.12 10.90 18.73
CA SER A 168 1.46 10.98 20.16
C SER A 168 2.44 9.87 20.57
N ALA A 169 2.24 8.64 20.07
CA ALA A 169 3.15 7.54 20.36
C ALA A 169 4.56 7.80 19.79
N ILE A 170 4.66 8.33 18.58
CA ILE A 170 5.94 8.68 17.94
C ILE A 170 6.63 9.82 18.71
N VAL A 171 5.90 10.88 19.05
CA VAL A 171 6.44 12.01 19.80
C VAL A 171 6.96 11.57 21.16
N TYR A 172 6.23 10.67 21.85
CA TYR A 172 6.68 10.11 23.12
C TYR A 172 7.98 9.31 22.96
N GLU A 173 8.09 8.51 21.91
CA GLU A 173 9.31 7.74 21.61
C GLU A 173 10.53 8.66 21.35
N GLU A 174 10.32 9.82 20.68
CA GLU A 174 11.38 10.74 20.31
C GLU A 174 11.80 11.71 21.45
N LEU A 175 10.85 12.17 22.26
CA LEU A 175 11.05 13.25 23.26
C LEU A 175 10.85 12.80 24.70
N GLY A 176 10.30 11.60 24.95
CA GLY A 176 9.95 11.12 26.29
C GLY A 176 8.73 11.81 26.92
N THR A 177 8.17 12.84 26.28
CA THR A 177 7.00 13.60 26.75
C THR A 177 6.10 13.95 25.58
N VAL A 178 4.81 14.18 25.84
CA VAL A 178 3.81 14.55 24.84
C VAL A 178 2.98 15.73 25.30
N ASP A 179 3.00 16.81 24.56
CA ASP A 179 2.01 17.87 24.67
C ASP A 179 0.79 17.52 23.80
N GLN A 180 -0.20 16.91 24.41
CA GLN A 180 -1.40 16.41 23.72
C GLN A 180 -2.16 17.52 22.99
N LEU A 181 -2.18 18.75 23.52
CA LEU A 181 -2.87 19.87 22.90
C LEU A 181 -2.15 20.32 21.62
N ALA A 182 -0.82 20.45 21.69
CA ALA A 182 0.00 20.81 20.54
C ALA A 182 -0.11 19.76 19.42
N ILE A 183 -0.02 18.47 19.74
CA ILE A 183 -0.13 17.40 18.75
C ILE A 183 -1.54 17.33 18.17
N LYS A 184 -2.59 17.53 18.96
CA LYS A 184 -3.97 17.59 18.46
C LYS A 184 -4.12 18.72 17.44
N THR A 185 -3.68 19.93 17.78
CA THR A 185 -3.72 21.08 16.87
C THR A 185 -2.93 20.80 15.58
N LEU A 186 -1.78 20.16 15.69
CA LEU A 186 -0.96 19.77 14.55
C LEU A 186 -1.72 18.78 13.63
N MET A 187 -2.37 17.77 14.19
CA MET A 187 -3.13 16.78 13.40
C MET A 187 -4.42 17.36 12.78
N GLU A 188 -4.97 18.43 13.32
CA GLU A 188 -6.09 19.15 12.72
C GLU A 188 -5.70 19.93 11.44
N THR A 189 -4.42 20.26 11.28
CA THR A 189 -3.91 20.91 10.06
C THR A 189 -3.64 19.93 8.91
N VAL A 190 -3.57 18.64 9.22
CA VAL A 190 -3.28 17.58 8.25
C VAL A 190 -4.58 17.02 7.67
N ASN A 191 -4.72 17.01 6.35
CA ASN A 191 -5.93 16.58 5.65
C ASN A 191 -6.10 15.04 5.58
N GLY A 192 -5.86 14.33 6.69
CA GLY A 192 -6.02 12.88 6.77
C GLY A 192 -4.93 12.08 6.04
N SER A 193 -3.87 12.73 5.59
CA SER A 193 -2.69 12.11 4.99
C SER A 193 -1.72 11.67 6.09
N TRP A 194 -1.42 10.37 6.18
CA TRP A 194 -0.40 9.88 7.10
C TRP A 194 1.00 10.41 6.76
N ARG A 195 1.29 10.59 5.47
CA ARG A 195 2.58 11.15 5.02
C ARG A 195 2.80 12.56 5.57
N ASP A 196 1.78 13.41 5.44
CA ASP A 196 1.89 14.80 5.91
C ASP A 196 1.89 14.87 7.45
N ALA A 197 1.14 13.98 8.11
CA ALA A 197 1.18 13.85 9.56
C ALA A 197 2.58 13.46 10.05
N LEU A 198 3.24 12.53 9.39
CA LEU A 198 4.58 12.07 9.76
C LEU A 198 5.64 13.18 9.58
N LEU A 199 5.56 13.95 8.48
CA LEU A 199 6.42 15.12 8.27
C LEU A 199 6.20 16.19 9.35
N ALA A 200 4.94 16.48 9.67
CA ALA A 200 4.61 17.45 10.71
C ALA A 200 5.12 17.00 12.10
N VAL A 201 5.08 15.71 12.39
CA VAL A 201 5.65 15.13 13.63
C VAL A 201 7.17 15.22 13.63
N GLU A 202 7.83 14.96 12.51
CA GLU A 202 9.29 15.12 12.37
C GLU A 202 9.71 16.56 12.68
N ASP A 203 9.09 17.54 12.02
CA ASP A 203 9.38 18.97 12.25
C ASP A 203 9.13 19.35 13.71
N TYR A 204 8.03 18.88 14.31
CA TYR A 204 7.72 19.14 15.72
C TYR A 204 8.78 18.59 16.67
N THR A 205 9.29 17.39 16.39
CA THR A 205 10.32 16.75 17.24
C THR A 205 11.68 17.40 17.07
N LEU A 206 12.04 17.80 15.85
CA LEU A 206 13.31 18.50 15.57
C LEU A 206 13.38 19.86 16.26
N CYS A 207 12.27 20.59 16.35
CA CYS A 207 12.24 21.89 17.05
C CYS A 207 12.34 21.79 18.58
N ARG A 208 12.27 20.57 19.16
CA ARG A 208 12.24 20.34 20.62
C ARG A 208 13.40 19.49 21.16
N LYS A 209 14.26 18.98 20.29
CA LYS A 209 15.56 18.37 20.60
C LYS A 209 16.62 19.42 20.78
#